data_7adc086d89ad577e02d15b4a567102df
#
_entry.id   7adc086d89ad577e02d15b4a567102df
#
_cell.length_a   1.000
_cell.length_b   1.000
_cell.length_c   1.000
_cell.angle_alpha   90.00
_cell.angle_beta   90.00
_cell.angle_gamma   90.00
#
_symmetry.space_group_name_H-M   'P 1'
#
loop_
_entity.id
_entity.type
_entity.pdbx_description
1 polymer ?
#
loop_
_entity_poly.entity_id
_entity_poly.type
_entity_poly.pdbx_seq_one_letter_code
_entity_poly.pdbx_strand_id
1 'polypeptide(L)'
;MGRHVKGILFADYVRMIRGHKTVEWRRHLADEDLGYLVSRIEPDGWYPMATFERMGNAILKEVAGGDVEAARMWGRVSVDQLRLATPSLVADGDPLDTLMRFRVLRSTFFDFEALDVRTAASDHASIVIAYHMGPLAEEAAAFQTMGFFERLLVAARAQAVDARFSKKSWAGDKLTLLELHWEQPDG
;
A
#
# COMPACT_ATOMS: atom_id res chain seq x y z
N MET A 1 19.11 -3.30 11.89
CA MET A 1 18.15 -4.31 11.34
C MET A 1 17.50 -3.70 10.11
N GLY A 2 17.45 -4.46 9.02
CA GLY A 2 16.76 -3.99 7.80
C GLY A 2 15.23 -3.97 8.01
N ARG A 3 14.51 -3.10 7.30
CA ARG A 3 13.06 -3.09 7.23
C ARG A 3 12.59 -4.09 6.18
N HIS A 4 11.50 -4.80 6.46
CA HIS A 4 10.97 -5.83 5.56
C HIS A 4 9.47 -5.66 5.33
N VAL A 5 9.04 -6.13 4.16
CA VAL A 5 7.65 -6.24 3.74
C VAL A 5 7.26 -7.70 3.57
N LYS A 6 6.02 -8.03 3.83
CA LYS A 6 5.49 -9.38 3.68
C LYS A 6 5.40 -9.81 2.23
N GLY A 7 5.69 -11.10 1.98
CA GLY A 7 5.72 -11.65 0.63
C GLY A 7 4.42 -11.53 -0.15
N ILE A 8 3.28 -11.52 0.52
CA ILE A 8 1.99 -11.30 -0.14
C ILE A 8 1.94 -9.95 -0.89
N LEU A 9 2.54 -8.89 -0.33
CA LEU A 9 2.64 -7.58 -0.99
C LEU A 9 3.79 -7.55 -2.00
N PHE A 10 4.92 -8.15 -1.64
CA PHE A 10 6.11 -8.20 -2.49
C PHE A 10 5.85 -8.95 -3.81
N ALA A 11 5.07 -10.03 -3.76
CA ALA A 11 4.73 -10.85 -4.91
C ALA A 11 3.97 -10.08 -6.00
N ASP A 12 3.17 -9.07 -5.63
CA ASP A 12 2.41 -8.27 -6.60
C ASP A 12 3.35 -7.44 -7.48
N TYR A 13 4.39 -6.83 -6.91
CA TYR A 13 5.40 -6.11 -7.68
C TYR A 13 6.21 -7.04 -8.58
N VAL A 14 6.64 -8.18 -8.06
CA VAL A 14 7.34 -9.19 -8.87
C VAL A 14 6.46 -9.68 -10.04
N ARG A 15 5.17 -9.91 -9.81
CA ARG A 15 4.23 -10.32 -10.86
C ARG A 15 4.07 -9.24 -11.93
N MET A 16 3.96 -7.97 -11.51
CA MET A 16 3.83 -6.84 -12.43
C MET A 16 5.07 -6.70 -13.31
N ILE A 17 6.27 -6.78 -12.73
CA ILE A 17 7.54 -6.74 -13.46
C ILE A 17 7.64 -7.90 -14.46
N ARG A 18 7.33 -9.12 -14.04
CA ARG A 18 7.33 -10.30 -14.91
C ARG A 18 6.34 -10.19 -16.08
N GLY A 19 5.22 -9.49 -15.88
CA GLY A 19 4.21 -9.24 -16.91
C GLY A 19 4.68 -8.29 -18.02
N HIS A 20 5.59 -7.37 -17.73
CA HIS A 20 6.08 -6.36 -18.66
C HIS A 20 7.44 -6.75 -19.26
N LYS A 21 7.45 -7.78 -20.12
CA LYS A 21 8.65 -8.40 -20.69
C LYS A 21 9.43 -7.51 -21.66
N THR A 22 8.84 -6.43 -22.16
CA THR A 22 9.47 -5.48 -23.09
C THR A 22 10.36 -4.45 -22.36
N VAL A 23 10.24 -4.34 -21.05
CA VAL A 23 11.04 -3.43 -20.23
C VAL A 23 12.38 -4.07 -19.87
N GLU A 24 13.47 -3.33 -20.06
CA GLU A 24 14.81 -3.74 -19.61
C GLU A 24 15.00 -3.48 -18.11
N TRP A 25 14.43 -4.31 -17.28
CA TRP A 25 14.42 -4.16 -15.83
C TRP A 25 15.81 -4.06 -15.20
N ARG A 26 16.85 -4.63 -15.82
CA ARG A 26 18.25 -4.52 -15.38
C ARG A 26 18.79 -3.08 -15.31
N ARG A 27 18.14 -2.15 -16.02
CA ARG A 27 18.50 -0.72 -15.96
C ARG A 27 17.95 -0.01 -14.72
N HIS A 28 17.01 -0.62 -14.01
CA HIS A 28 16.26 -0.02 -12.91
C HIS A 28 16.42 -0.75 -11.59
N LEU A 29 16.84 -2.01 -11.63
CA LEU A 29 16.95 -2.91 -10.50
C LEU A 29 18.41 -3.27 -10.25
N ALA A 30 18.78 -3.47 -8.98
CA ALA A 30 20.08 -3.99 -8.62
C ALA A 30 20.19 -5.49 -8.95
N ASP A 31 21.41 -6.02 -9.09
CA ASP A 31 21.61 -7.44 -9.39
C ASP A 31 20.96 -8.37 -8.35
N GLU A 32 20.97 -7.97 -7.07
CA GLU A 32 20.30 -8.68 -5.99
C GLU A 32 18.79 -8.77 -6.16
N ASP A 33 18.15 -7.72 -6.75
CA ASP A 33 16.72 -7.66 -6.98
C ASP A 33 16.27 -8.60 -8.10
N LEU A 34 17.13 -8.78 -9.11
CA LEU A 34 16.86 -9.64 -10.27
C LEU A 34 16.67 -11.11 -9.88
N GLY A 35 17.29 -11.53 -8.79
CA GLY A 35 17.10 -12.87 -8.24
C GLY A 35 15.64 -13.16 -7.87
N TYR A 36 14.91 -12.17 -7.38
CA TYR A 36 13.49 -12.31 -7.03
C TYR A 36 12.58 -12.45 -8.27
N LEU A 37 13.04 -11.98 -9.44
CA LEU A 37 12.26 -12.10 -10.68
C LEU A 37 12.25 -13.54 -11.25
N VAL A 38 13.18 -14.39 -10.85
CA VAL A 38 13.27 -15.78 -11.26
C VAL A 38 12.94 -16.78 -10.16
N SER A 39 12.85 -16.31 -8.91
CA SER A 39 12.57 -17.13 -7.74
C SER A 39 11.08 -17.15 -7.40
N ARG A 40 10.61 -18.19 -6.76
CA ARG A 40 9.28 -18.22 -6.15
C ARG A 40 9.27 -17.26 -4.95
N ILE A 41 8.24 -16.42 -4.87
CA ILE A 41 7.98 -15.56 -3.72
C ILE A 41 7.01 -16.27 -2.79
N GLU A 42 7.44 -16.54 -1.57
CA GLU A 42 6.60 -17.15 -0.55
C GLU A 42 5.74 -16.07 0.11
N PRO A 43 4.39 -16.19 0.10
CA PRO A 43 3.49 -15.18 0.66
C PRO A 43 3.77 -14.83 2.12
N ASP A 44 4.20 -15.83 2.91
CA ASP A 44 4.53 -15.68 4.33
C ASP A 44 5.99 -15.30 4.60
N GLY A 45 6.81 -15.17 3.56
CA GLY A 45 8.20 -14.72 3.64
C GLY A 45 8.32 -13.24 3.98
N TRP A 46 9.51 -12.84 4.40
CA TRP A 46 9.88 -11.44 4.61
C TRP A 46 10.91 -11.00 3.58
N TYR A 47 10.71 -9.86 2.93
CA TYR A 47 11.53 -9.37 1.83
C TYR A 47 12.02 -7.96 2.11
N PRO A 48 13.24 -7.59 1.63
CA PRO A 48 13.83 -6.29 1.95
C PRO A 48 12.98 -5.12 1.43
N MET A 49 12.70 -4.15 2.31
CA MET A 49 11.96 -2.94 1.93
C MET A 49 12.70 -2.12 0.88
N ALA A 50 14.04 -2.12 0.88
CA ALA A 50 14.85 -1.44 -0.13
C ALA A 50 14.65 -2.01 -1.54
N THR A 51 14.54 -3.34 -1.68
CA THR A 51 14.18 -3.99 -2.95
C THR A 51 12.76 -3.63 -3.37
N PHE A 52 11.81 -3.66 -2.43
CA PHE A 52 10.43 -3.28 -2.68
C PHE A 52 10.31 -1.83 -3.19
N GLU A 53 11.05 -0.90 -2.58
CA GLU A 53 11.16 0.49 -3.02
C GLU A 53 11.71 0.61 -4.45
N ARG A 54 12.85 -0.04 -4.76
CA ARG A 54 13.43 0.00 -6.10
C ARG A 54 12.48 -0.58 -7.16
N MET A 55 11.81 -1.69 -6.86
CA MET A 55 10.80 -2.28 -7.74
C MET A 55 9.61 -1.33 -7.95
N GLY A 56 9.11 -0.72 -6.87
CA GLY A 56 8.00 0.24 -6.94
C GLY A 56 8.34 1.46 -7.80
N ASN A 57 9.53 2.04 -7.63
CA ASN A 57 10.01 3.16 -8.44
C ASN A 57 10.16 2.78 -9.92
N ALA A 58 10.71 1.59 -10.20
CA ALA A 58 10.87 1.11 -11.56
C ALA A 58 9.51 0.87 -12.25
N ILE A 59 8.54 0.29 -11.54
CA ILE A 59 7.17 0.08 -12.03
C ILE A 59 6.49 1.43 -12.28
N LEU A 60 6.55 2.36 -11.34
CA LEU A 60 5.97 3.69 -11.48
C LEU A 60 6.50 4.38 -12.74
N LYS A 61 7.81 4.33 -12.96
CA LYS A 61 8.45 4.97 -14.11
C LYS A 61 8.09 4.29 -15.43
N GLU A 62 8.28 2.98 -15.53
CA GLU A 62 8.23 2.23 -16.80
C GLU A 62 6.82 1.78 -17.19
N VAL A 63 5.94 1.57 -16.21
CA VAL A 63 4.57 1.09 -16.44
C VAL A 63 3.56 2.22 -16.39
N ALA A 64 3.72 3.16 -15.45
CA ALA A 64 2.80 4.27 -15.24
C ALA A 64 3.30 5.62 -15.79
N GLY A 65 4.50 5.69 -16.37
CA GLY A 65 5.05 6.97 -16.86
C GLY A 65 5.26 8.04 -15.78
N GLY A 66 5.37 7.62 -14.51
CA GLY A 66 5.51 8.52 -13.35
C GLY A 66 4.18 8.99 -12.76
N ASP A 67 3.03 8.51 -13.26
CA ASP A 67 1.72 8.89 -12.76
C ASP A 67 1.40 8.22 -11.41
N VAL A 68 1.35 9.00 -10.34
CA VAL A 68 1.05 8.52 -8.98
C VAL A 68 -0.43 8.10 -8.81
N GLU A 69 -1.34 8.57 -9.65
CA GLU A 69 -2.74 8.09 -9.65
C GLU A 69 -2.82 6.63 -10.09
N ALA A 70 -1.89 6.15 -10.93
CA ALA A 70 -1.77 4.73 -11.21
C ALA A 70 -1.41 3.93 -9.95
N ALA A 71 -0.51 4.44 -9.10
CA ALA A 71 -0.20 3.81 -7.81
C ALA A 71 -1.45 3.74 -6.90
N ARG A 72 -2.27 4.79 -6.87
CA ARG A 72 -3.55 4.81 -6.15
C ARG A 72 -4.51 3.72 -6.65
N MET A 73 -4.61 3.54 -7.96
CA MET A 73 -5.40 2.45 -8.55
C MET A 73 -4.87 1.07 -8.15
N TRP A 74 -3.55 0.87 -8.13
CA TRP A 74 -2.95 -0.39 -7.66
C TRP A 74 -3.28 -0.67 -6.21
N GLY A 75 -3.28 0.36 -5.36
CA GLY A 75 -3.72 0.24 -3.97
C GLY A 75 -5.15 -0.28 -3.84
N ARG A 76 -6.07 0.20 -4.68
CA ARG A 76 -7.45 -0.29 -4.71
C ARG A 76 -7.54 -1.76 -5.11
N VAL A 77 -6.82 -2.16 -6.15
CA VAL A 77 -6.79 -3.55 -6.62
C VAL A 77 -6.22 -4.50 -5.56
N SER A 78 -5.19 -4.07 -4.81
CA SER A 78 -4.55 -4.90 -3.80
C SER A 78 -5.49 -5.30 -2.65
N VAL A 79 -6.50 -4.47 -2.32
CA VAL A 79 -7.52 -4.81 -1.31
C VAL A 79 -8.32 -6.04 -1.71
N ASP A 80 -8.74 -6.14 -2.97
CA ASP A 80 -9.56 -7.26 -3.43
C ASP A 80 -8.79 -8.58 -3.37
N GLN A 81 -7.49 -8.55 -3.66
CA GLN A 81 -6.61 -9.72 -3.51
C GLN A 81 -6.37 -10.07 -2.03
N LEU A 82 -6.12 -9.06 -1.20
CA LEU A 82 -5.87 -9.27 0.22
C LEU A 82 -7.09 -9.85 0.94
N ARG A 83 -8.30 -9.43 0.55
CA ARG A 83 -9.56 -9.99 1.09
C ARG A 83 -9.73 -11.49 0.80
N LEU A 84 -9.24 -11.97 -0.34
CA LEU A 84 -9.24 -13.40 -0.64
C LEU A 84 -8.32 -14.19 0.30
N ALA A 85 -7.16 -13.62 0.63
CA ALA A 85 -6.20 -14.23 1.54
C ALA A 85 -6.58 -14.05 3.03
N THR A 86 -7.28 -12.95 3.35
CA THR A 86 -7.66 -12.57 4.73
C THR A 86 -9.13 -12.12 4.75
N PRO A 87 -10.10 -13.05 4.70
CA PRO A 87 -11.52 -12.70 4.66
C PRO A 87 -12.00 -11.89 5.88
N SER A 88 -11.34 -12.06 7.04
CA SER A 88 -11.64 -11.32 8.28
C SER A 88 -11.22 -9.84 8.25
N LEU A 89 -10.52 -9.38 7.24
CA LEU A 89 -10.06 -7.99 7.11
C LEU A 89 -11.24 -7.00 7.05
N VAL A 90 -12.31 -7.37 6.37
CA VAL A 90 -13.46 -6.48 6.16
C VAL A 90 -14.63 -6.93 7.05
N ALA A 91 -15.16 -5.98 7.83
CA ALA A 91 -16.45 -6.12 8.52
C ALA A 91 -17.53 -5.58 7.58
N ASP A 92 -18.42 -6.45 7.13
CA ASP A 92 -19.50 -6.06 6.22
C ASP A 92 -20.45 -5.07 6.89
N GLY A 93 -20.64 -3.90 6.28
CA GLY A 93 -21.48 -2.83 6.82
C GLY A 93 -20.88 -2.04 7.99
N ASP A 94 -19.61 -2.28 8.35
CA ASP A 94 -18.95 -1.57 9.46
C ASP A 94 -17.54 -1.07 9.05
N PRO A 95 -17.45 0.17 8.49
CA PRO A 95 -16.18 0.78 8.14
C PRO A 95 -15.23 0.97 9.32
N LEU A 96 -15.75 1.32 10.50
CA LEU A 96 -14.93 1.54 11.70
C LEU A 96 -14.31 0.23 12.19
N ASP A 97 -15.10 -0.84 12.33
CA ASP A 97 -14.56 -2.15 12.70
C ASP A 97 -13.54 -2.67 11.67
N THR A 98 -13.77 -2.41 10.38
CA THR A 98 -12.80 -2.71 9.32
C THR A 98 -11.47 -2.03 9.54
N LEU A 99 -11.45 -0.73 9.88
CA LEU A 99 -10.21 0.00 10.20
C LEU A 99 -9.55 -0.54 11.48
N MET A 100 -10.33 -0.94 12.49
CA MET A 100 -9.79 -1.54 13.71
C MET A 100 -9.16 -2.91 13.46
N ARG A 101 -9.75 -3.73 12.60
CA ARG A 101 -9.15 -5.00 12.15
C ARG A 101 -7.86 -4.76 11.40
N PHE A 102 -7.82 -3.79 10.49
CA PHE A 102 -6.58 -3.42 9.80
C PHE A 102 -5.51 -2.96 10.79
N ARG A 103 -5.86 -2.14 11.79
CA ARG A 103 -4.93 -1.69 12.84
C ARG A 103 -4.23 -2.86 13.54
N VAL A 104 -4.94 -3.95 13.79
CA VAL A 104 -4.37 -5.18 14.37
C VAL A 104 -3.49 -5.91 13.35
N LEU A 105 -3.99 -6.05 12.11
CA LEU A 105 -3.32 -6.85 11.07
C LEU A 105 -2.10 -6.16 10.44
N ARG A 106 -1.94 -4.83 10.56
CA ARG A 106 -0.86 -4.09 9.87
C ARG A 106 0.55 -4.62 10.18
N SER A 107 0.79 -5.09 11.39
CA SER A 107 2.07 -5.68 11.79
C SER A 107 2.39 -7.01 11.11
N THR A 108 1.41 -7.62 10.44
CA THR A 108 1.62 -8.82 9.63
C THR A 108 2.18 -8.49 8.24
N PHE A 109 2.13 -7.22 7.81
CA PHE A 109 2.57 -6.79 6.49
C PHE A 109 3.94 -6.12 6.49
N PHE A 110 4.33 -5.48 7.61
CA PHE A 110 5.60 -4.80 7.77
C PHE A 110 6.20 -5.14 9.13
N ASP A 111 7.51 -5.36 9.19
CA ASP A 111 8.24 -5.60 10.44
C ASP A 111 8.65 -4.31 11.17
N PHE A 112 8.11 -3.17 10.74
CA PHE A 112 8.30 -1.84 11.30
C PHE A 112 7.00 -1.04 11.28
N GLU A 113 6.96 0.10 11.98
CA GLU A 113 5.78 0.98 12.04
C GLU A 113 5.60 1.78 10.74
N ALA A 114 5.16 1.10 9.66
CA ALA A 114 4.92 1.71 8.35
C ALA A 114 3.62 2.52 8.31
N LEU A 115 2.59 2.04 9.02
CA LEU A 115 1.24 2.60 9.03
C LEU A 115 0.70 2.64 10.46
N ASP A 116 0.10 3.77 10.85
CA ASP A 116 -0.54 3.93 12.16
C ASP A 116 -1.92 4.59 12.01
N VAL A 117 -2.96 3.88 12.42
CA VAL A 117 -4.33 4.41 12.51
C VAL A 117 -4.45 5.20 13.83
N ARG A 118 -4.23 6.52 13.78
CA ARG A 118 -4.19 7.38 14.97
C ARG A 118 -5.55 7.71 15.50
N THR A 119 -6.45 8.12 14.61
CA THR A 119 -7.83 8.47 14.95
C THR A 119 -8.74 7.61 14.11
N ALA A 120 -9.81 7.09 14.70
CA ALA A 120 -10.87 6.45 13.96
C ALA A 120 -12.18 6.68 14.73
N ALA A 121 -13.18 7.17 14.01
CA ALA A 121 -14.54 7.42 14.48
C ALA A 121 -15.52 6.83 13.45
N SER A 122 -16.80 7.04 13.67
CA SER A 122 -17.84 6.47 12.80
C SER A 122 -17.81 6.99 11.37
N ASP A 123 -17.27 8.20 11.13
CA ASP A 123 -17.32 8.93 9.87
C ASP A 123 -15.97 9.47 9.40
N HIS A 124 -14.90 9.28 10.17
CA HIS A 124 -13.57 9.75 9.81
C HIS A 124 -12.45 8.94 10.47
N ALA A 125 -11.27 8.99 9.83
CA ALA A 125 -10.04 8.42 10.38
C ALA A 125 -8.82 9.22 9.92
N SER A 126 -7.72 9.16 10.69
CA SER A 126 -6.41 9.65 10.28
C SER A 126 -5.36 8.54 10.34
N ILE A 127 -4.58 8.43 9.26
CA ILE A 127 -3.55 7.40 9.08
C ILE A 127 -2.20 8.08 8.92
N VAL A 128 -1.24 7.78 9.79
CA VAL A 128 0.15 8.15 9.58
C VAL A 128 0.81 7.13 8.67
N ILE A 129 1.51 7.62 7.65
CA ILE A 129 2.28 6.81 6.71
C ILE A 129 3.76 7.15 6.92
N ALA A 130 4.58 6.12 7.17
CA ALA A 130 6.00 6.27 7.51
C ALA A 130 6.82 5.10 6.91
N TYR A 131 6.88 5.03 5.59
CA TYR A 131 7.69 4.01 4.91
C TYR A 131 9.19 4.32 4.98
N HIS A 132 9.54 5.59 5.20
CA HIS A 132 10.93 6.06 5.26
C HIS A 132 11.73 5.73 4.00
N MET A 133 11.16 6.01 2.85
CA MET A 133 11.75 5.87 1.52
C MET A 133 12.21 7.23 0.99
N GLY A 134 12.86 7.27 -0.18
CA GLY A 134 13.15 8.54 -0.85
C GLY A 134 11.86 9.27 -1.31
N PRO A 135 11.93 10.60 -1.56
CA PRO A 135 10.71 11.41 -1.77
C PRO A 135 9.77 10.88 -2.86
N LEU A 136 10.29 10.45 -4.01
CA LEU A 136 9.47 9.90 -5.10
C LEU A 136 8.77 8.60 -4.70
N ALA A 137 9.49 7.70 -4.03
CA ALA A 137 8.93 6.43 -3.56
C ALA A 137 7.91 6.65 -2.45
N GLU A 138 8.18 7.61 -1.55
CA GLU A 138 7.28 7.97 -0.46
C GLU A 138 5.96 8.52 -0.99
N GLU A 139 5.99 9.39 -2.02
CA GLU A 139 4.79 9.89 -2.69
C GLU A 139 3.98 8.75 -3.31
N ALA A 140 4.61 7.92 -4.15
CA ALA A 140 3.93 6.83 -4.82
C ALA A 140 3.32 5.82 -3.82
N ALA A 141 4.07 5.45 -2.77
CA ALA A 141 3.59 4.56 -1.72
C ALA A 141 2.43 5.18 -0.91
N ALA A 142 2.47 6.49 -0.66
CA ALA A 142 1.38 7.20 0.00
C ALA A 142 0.10 7.18 -0.84
N PHE A 143 0.19 7.44 -2.16
CA PHE A 143 -0.95 7.34 -3.07
C PHE A 143 -1.48 5.90 -3.17
N GLN A 144 -0.61 4.91 -3.21
CA GLN A 144 -1.02 3.50 -3.17
C GLN A 144 -1.78 3.18 -1.86
N THR A 145 -1.29 3.67 -0.73
CA THR A 145 -1.95 3.52 0.58
C THR A 145 -3.29 4.25 0.62
N MET A 146 -3.39 5.45 0.03
CA MET A 146 -4.66 6.16 -0.10
C MET A 146 -5.69 5.30 -0.85
N GLY A 147 -5.34 4.78 -2.01
CA GLY A 147 -6.22 3.91 -2.80
C GLY A 147 -6.62 2.63 -2.04
N PHE A 148 -5.67 2.06 -1.29
CA PHE A 148 -5.95 0.92 -0.42
C PHE A 148 -7.04 1.23 0.60
N PHE A 149 -6.92 2.31 1.38
CA PHE A 149 -7.92 2.65 2.40
C PHE A 149 -9.26 3.08 1.81
N GLU A 150 -9.28 3.80 0.69
CA GLU A 150 -10.53 4.11 -0.02
C GLU A 150 -11.29 2.82 -0.37
N ARG A 151 -10.61 1.87 -1.00
CA ARG A 151 -11.22 0.62 -1.39
C ARG A 151 -11.62 -0.24 -0.20
N LEU A 152 -10.83 -0.21 0.87
CA LEU A 152 -11.12 -0.94 2.12
C LEU A 152 -12.44 -0.45 2.75
N LEU A 153 -12.62 0.88 2.83
CA LEU A 153 -13.85 1.49 3.33
C LEU A 153 -15.05 1.21 2.44
N VAL A 154 -14.90 1.33 1.11
CA VAL A 154 -15.95 0.96 0.15
C VAL A 154 -16.33 -0.52 0.25
N ALA A 155 -15.35 -1.40 0.49
CA ALA A 155 -15.61 -2.83 0.71
C ALA A 155 -16.40 -3.10 2.00
N ALA A 156 -16.30 -2.21 3.00
CA ALA A 156 -17.11 -2.21 4.22
C ALA A 156 -18.43 -1.42 4.06
N ARG A 157 -18.84 -1.11 2.81
CA ARG A 157 -20.06 -0.38 2.43
C ARG A 157 -20.07 1.10 2.82
N ALA A 158 -18.95 1.71 3.19
CA ALA A 158 -18.90 3.17 3.35
C ALA A 158 -19.30 3.88 2.06
N GLN A 159 -20.05 4.99 2.20
CA GLN A 159 -20.49 5.82 1.11
C GLN A 159 -19.72 7.15 1.09
N ALA A 160 -19.70 7.85 -0.06
CA ALA A 160 -19.07 9.17 -0.22
C ALA A 160 -17.64 9.24 0.38
N VAL A 161 -16.83 8.20 0.15
CA VAL A 161 -15.46 8.14 0.70
C VAL A 161 -14.61 9.24 0.08
N ASP A 162 -14.12 10.17 0.91
CA ASP A 162 -13.15 11.21 0.59
C ASP A 162 -11.82 10.93 1.29
N ALA A 163 -10.72 11.02 0.53
CA ALA A 163 -9.38 10.78 1.03
C ALA A 163 -8.45 11.92 0.58
N ARG A 164 -7.72 12.52 1.53
CA ARG A 164 -6.79 13.61 1.24
C ARG A 164 -5.58 13.58 2.17
N PHE A 165 -4.45 14.07 1.68
CA PHE A 165 -3.28 14.29 2.54
C PHE A 165 -3.35 15.67 3.19
N SER A 166 -3.35 15.71 4.51
CA SER A 166 -3.22 16.94 5.28
C SER A 166 -1.74 17.30 5.56
N LYS A 167 -0.84 16.31 5.49
CA LYS A 167 0.63 16.46 5.53
C LYS A 167 1.30 15.53 4.54
N LYS A 168 2.41 15.97 3.95
CA LYS A 168 3.12 15.28 2.87
C LYS A 168 4.62 15.31 3.12
N SER A 169 5.21 14.19 3.56
CA SER A 169 6.64 14.10 3.87
C SER A 169 7.51 14.37 2.63
N TRP A 170 7.07 13.95 1.46
CA TRP A 170 7.76 14.23 0.19
C TRP A 170 7.73 15.71 -0.22
N ALA A 171 6.87 16.52 0.38
CA ALA A 171 6.78 17.96 0.17
C ALA A 171 7.41 18.78 1.33
N GLY A 172 8.10 18.10 2.27
CA GLY A 172 8.85 18.74 3.35
C GLY A 172 8.19 18.70 4.72
N ASP A 173 7.01 18.10 4.87
CA ASP A 173 6.43 17.85 6.19
C ASP A 173 7.21 16.76 6.94
N LYS A 174 7.13 16.78 8.29
CA LYS A 174 7.82 15.78 9.14
C LYS A 174 7.28 14.37 9.00
N LEU A 175 6.03 14.22 8.53
CA LEU A 175 5.35 12.95 8.32
C LEU A 175 4.28 13.11 7.24
N THR A 176 3.80 11.99 6.72
CA THR A 176 2.63 11.96 5.86
C THR A 176 1.40 11.62 6.71
N LEU A 177 0.33 12.43 6.57
CA LEU A 177 -0.94 12.22 7.24
C LEU A 177 -2.05 12.15 6.20
N LEU A 178 -2.68 10.98 6.11
CA LEU A 178 -3.85 10.72 5.28
C LEU A 178 -5.11 10.88 6.14
N GLU A 179 -6.00 11.77 5.72
CA GLU A 179 -7.32 11.95 6.30
C GLU A 179 -8.37 11.25 5.44
N LEU A 180 -9.23 10.50 6.08
CA LEU A 180 -10.34 9.76 5.48
C LEU A 180 -11.64 10.24 6.08
N HIS A 181 -12.62 10.51 5.22
CA HIS A 181 -14.01 10.81 5.61
C HIS A 181 -14.95 9.94 4.81
N TRP A 182 -16.06 9.54 5.40
CA TRP A 182 -17.08 8.74 4.72
C TRP A 182 -18.46 8.93 5.38
N GLU A 183 -19.48 8.56 4.64
CA GLU A 183 -20.82 8.40 5.17
C GLU A 183 -21.06 6.94 5.58
N GLN A 184 -21.83 6.75 6.66
CA GLN A 184 -22.19 5.41 7.11
C GLN A 184 -23.03 4.68 6.07
N PRO A 185 -22.96 3.35 5.98
CA PRO A 185 -23.86 2.57 5.16
C PRO A 185 -25.31 2.86 5.51
N ASP A 186 -26.17 2.96 4.50
CA ASP A 186 -27.62 2.96 4.70
C ASP A 186 -28.01 1.63 5.36
N GLY A 187 -28.75 1.70 6.48
CA GLY A 187 -29.17 0.57 7.28
C GLY A 187 -30.16 -0.36 6.57
#